data_11199b5933b74c72c87afdeb4c6b0da6
#
_entry.id   11199b5933b74c72c87afdeb4c6b0da6
#
_cell.length_a   1.000
_cell.length_b   1.000
_cell.length_c   1.000
_cell.angle_alpha   90.00
_cell.angle_beta   90.00
_cell.angle_gamma   90.00
#
_symmetry.space_group_name_H-M   'P 1'
#
loop_
_entity.id
_entity.type
_entity.pdbx_description
1 polymer ?
#
loop_
_entity_poly.entity_id
_entity_poly.type
_entity_poly.pdbx_seq_one_letter_code
_entity_poly.pdbx_strand_id
1 'polypeptide(L)'
;MKVRYISIMLIFTFMVSGCSDWLHEDDSSKLTYDFYSTEQGIDAALVATYSYMRWGAGNKARYNMMTEMGVDLFTEARDGKTRESFNRYESGFMNPSLKVLYEFWENHYKAISTANIAINQVEKSSELSESKRNLSLGELHFLRAYFYFDLVQHFGKIPLETEGNFEVRTDYKRAPVADIYNQIISDLRFAEPLLPTKPANGGKASRDAAAHLLAKVYLTRASAETDIRGMKPTDLDSCLYYAESVLPENGGTHKLMSNYADLWDMKNQGNSEVIYAVQFTNNPLYNDDGNWFHLYWNAAMYELQPGMIRDIANGRPYGMIRPTDKTLLTLFDRKNDSRFYKSFKMVFYANNKKTLSKWETLSYDGEVYFTPDPAKGQKEGKNKIELGDTAIYFSVQKCGLQPGTLEMKKYLANFKYVYMPYEMHDIEGHPVLVKHLDPTRPDKNTQAGAREWIRMRLGETYLIACLLYTSQ
;
A
#
# COMPACT_ATOMS: atom_id res chain seq x y z
N MET A 1 -36.73 -33.22 -65.74
CA MET A 1 -37.02 -32.55 -64.43
C MET A 1 -36.63 -33.38 -63.19
N LYS A 2 -36.95 -34.66 -63.14
CA LYS A 2 -36.68 -35.50 -61.94
C LYS A 2 -35.20 -35.63 -61.55
N VAL A 3 -34.25 -35.65 -62.48
CA VAL A 3 -32.80 -35.77 -62.22
C VAL A 3 -32.23 -34.48 -61.57
N ARG A 4 -32.75 -33.29 -61.89
CA ARG A 4 -32.30 -32.03 -61.30
C ARG A 4 -32.64 -31.88 -59.79
N TYR A 5 -33.77 -32.45 -59.38
CA TYR A 5 -34.18 -32.40 -57.98
C TYR A 5 -33.43 -33.41 -57.13
N ILE A 6 -33.02 -34.55 -57.70
CA ILE A 6 -32.19 -35.55 -57.01
C ILE A 6 -30.79 -35.00 -56.77
N SER A 7 -30.18 -34.27 -57.72
CA SER A 7 -28.89 -33.63 -57.56
C SER A 7 -28.91 -32.50 -56.52
N ILE A 8 -29.97 -31.70 -56.45
CA ILE A 8 -30.17 -30.63 -55.46
C ILE A 8 -30.38 -31.26 -54.07
N MET A 9 -31.11 -32.33 -53.95
CA MET A 9 -31.35 -33.02 -52.70
C MET A 9 -30.07 -33.70 -52.16
N LEU A 10 -29.22 -34.27 -53.01
CA LEU A 10 -27.90 -34.83 -52.65
C LEU A 10 -26.92 -33.73 -52.18
N ILE A 11 -26.91 -32.55 -52.79
CA ILE A 11 -26.10 -31.41 -52.37
C ILE A 11 -26.56 -30.87 -51.03
N PHE A 12 -27.87 -30.83 -50.76
CA PHE A 12 -28.41 -30.39 -49.48
C PHE A 12 -28.09 -31.37 -48.34
N THR A 13 -28.04 -32.68 -48.62
CA THR A 13 -27.72 -33.70 -47.62
C THR A 13 -26.23 -33.68 -47.25
N PHE A 14 -25.35 -33.26 -48.15
CA PHE A 14 -23.91 -33.05 -47.86
C PHE A 14 -23.61 -31.77 -47.08
N MET A 15 -24.50 -30.78 -47.10
CA MET A 15 -24.32 -29.54 -46.31
C MET A 15 -24.78 -29.68 -44.86
N VAL A 16 -25.47 -30.77 -44.49
CA VAL A 16 -25.94 -30.99 -43.10
C VAL A 16 -25.00 -31.91 -42.32
N SER A 17 -24.04 -32.55 -42.97
CA SER A 17 -22.94 -33.24 -42.30
C SER A 17 -21.80 -32.24 -42.00
N GLY A 18 -22.10 -31.13 -41.32
CA GLY A 18 -21.13 -30.24 -40.75
C GLY A 18 -20.39 -31.02 -39.67
N CYS A 19 -19.07 -31.08 -39.78
CA CYS A 19 -18.18 -31.65 -38.79
C CYS A 19 -18.44 -30.97 -37.44
N SER A 20 -19.12 -31.65 -36.53
CA SER A 20 -19.29 -31.21 -35.14
C SER A 20 -17.93 -31.04 -34.46
N ASP A 21 -16.91 -31.72 -34.90
CA ASP A 21 -15.54 -31.64 -34.39
C ASP A 21 -14.80 -30.34 -34.79
N TRP A 22 -15.25 -29.64 -35.86
CA TRP A 22 -14.62 -28.38 -36.29
C TRP A 22 -15.11 -27.16 -35.46
N LEU A 23 -16.18 -27.36 -34.71
CA LEU A 23 -16.75 -26.39 -33.78
C LEU A 23 -16.42 -26.71 -32.30
N HIS A 24 -15.67 -27.78 -32.04
CA HIS A 24 -15.02 -27.98 -30.78
C HIS A 24 -13.82 -27.04 -30.73
N GLU A 25 -14.08 -25.84 -30.17
CA GLU A 25 -13.04 -24.94 -29.72
C GLU A 25 -12.34 -25.66 -28.55
N ASP A 26 -11.26 -26.34 -28.81
CA ASP A 26 -10.32 -26.77 -27.78
C ASP A 26 -9.79 -25.48 -27.15
N ASP A 27 -10.45 -25.05 -26.10
CA ASP A 27 -10.11 -23.87 -25.29
C ASP A 27 -8.79 -24.14 -24.54
N SER A 28 -7.72 -24.35 -25.29
CA SER A 28 -6.35 -24.59 -24.79
C SER A 28 -5.82 -23.37 -24.00
N SER A 29 -6.56 -22.25 -24.05
CA SER A 29 -6.28 -21.04 -23.30
C SER A 29 -7.06 -20.91 -21.98
N LYS A 30 -8.10 -21.73 -21.76
CA LYS A 30 -8.82 -21.75 -20.47
C LYS A 30 -8.14 -22.71 -19.53
N LEU A 31 -7.71 -22.20 -18.38
CA LEU A 31 -7.35 -23.02 -17.23
C LEU A 31 -8.60 -23.85 -16.84
N THR A 32 -8.62 -25.10 -17.27
CA THR A 32 -9.74 -26.02 -17.01
C THR A 32 -9.77 -26.42 -15.53
N TYR A 33 -10.92 -26.86 -15.06
CA TYR A 33 -11.06 -27.41 -13.70
C TYR A 33 -10.02 -28.50 -13.41
N ASP A 34 -9.73 -29.34 -14.42
CA ASP A 34 -8.75 -30.43 -14.32
C ASP A 34 -7.32 -29.89 -14.12
N PHE A 35 -6.97 -28.73 -14.68
CA PHE A 35 -5.68 -28.11 -14.43
C PHE A 35 -5.49 -27.78 -12.94
N TYR A 36 -6.50 -27.23 -12.29
CA TYR A 36 -6.41 -26.89 -10.87
C TYR A 36 -6.34 -28.12 -9.95
N SER A 37 -6.59 -29.34 -10.43
CA SER A 37 -6.39 -30.57 -9.66
C SER A 37 -4.93 -31.04 -9.62
N THR A 38 -4.09 -30.53 -10.55
CA THR A 38 -2.66 -30.85 -10.63
C THR A 38 -1.83 -30.00 -9.64
N GLU A 39 -0.64 -30.49 -9.26
CA GLU A 39 0.29 -29.70 -8.41
C GLU A 39 0.63 -28.34 -9.03
N GLN A 40 0.88 -28.31 -10.34
CA GLN A 40 1.17 -27.06 -11.07
C GLN A 40 -0.01 -26.08 -11.05
N GLY A 41 -1.23 -26.58 -11.19
CA GLY A 41 -2.44 -25.76 -11.13
C GLY A 41 -2.70 -25.20 -9.72
N ILE A 42 -2.44 -26.00 -8.69
CA ILE A 42 -2.50 -25.57 -7.29
C ILE A 42 -1.47 -24.46 -7.02
N ASP A 43 -0.23 -24.63 -7.47
CA ASP A 43 0.82 -23.61 -7.34
C ASP A 43 0.45 -22.33 -8.08
N ALA A 44 -0.12 -22.43 -9.28
CA ALA A 44 -0.60 -21.29 -10.05
C ALA A 44 -1.73 -20.53 -9.32
N ALA A 45 -2.70 -21.26 -8.75
CA ALA A 45 -3.79 -20.66 -7.96
C ALA A 45 -3.28 -19.97 -6.69
N LEU A 46 -2.30 -20.58 -6.02
CA LEU A 46 -1.64 -19.99 -4.85
C LEU A 46 -0.91 -18.69 -5.22
N VAL A 47 -0.10 -18.71 -6.29
CA VAL A 47 0.59 -17.50 -6.79
C VAL A 47 -0.42 -16.43 -7.20
N ALA A 48 -1.51 -16.80 -7.89
CA ALA A 48 -2.59 -15.87 -8.24
C ALA A 48 -3.22 -15.25 -7.00
N THR A 49 -3.47 -16.04 -5.95
CA THR A 49 -4.02 -15.53 -4.68
C THR A 49 -3.10 -14.49 -4.04
N TYR A 50 -1.79 -14.75 -3.99
CA TYR A 50 -0.80 -13.77 -3.52
C TYR A 50 -0.78 -12.50 -4.39
N SER A 51 -0.94 -12.62 -5.71
CA SER A 51 -0.86 -11.47 -6.62
C SER A 51 -1.94 -10.42 -6.33
N TYR A 52 -3.12 -10.83 -5.87
CA TYR A 52 -4.19 -9.90 -5.49
C TYR A 52 -3.80 -8.93 -4.37
N MET A 53 -2.81 -9.26 -3.53
CA MET A 53 -2.31 -8.36 -2.50
C MET A 53 -1.61 -7.12 -3.10
N ARG A 54 -1.09 -7.19 -4.31
CA ARG A 54 -0.41 -6.08 -4.99
C ARG A 54 -1.36 -4.95 -5.39
N TRP A 55 -2.65 -5.24 -5.53
CA TRP A 55 -3.65 -4.27 -5.97
C TRP A 55 -3.60 -2.97 -5.16
N GLY A 56 -3.41 -3.06 -3.84
CA GLY A 56 -3.41 -1.91 -2.94
C GLY A 56 -2.27 -0.93 -3.19
N ALA A 57 -1.10 -1.41 -3.61
CA ALA A 57 0.08 -0.60 -3.88
C ALA A 57 0.15 -0.06 -5.33
N GLY A 58 -0.75 -0.51 -6.20
CA GLY A 58 -0.77 -0.16 -7.61
C GLY A 58 -1.28 1.24 -7.90
N ASN A 59 -1.65 1.44 -9.15
CA ASN A 59 -2.06 2.71 -9.72
C ASN A 59 -3.20 3.42 -8.95
N LYS A 60 -3.14 4.76 -8.88
CA LYS A 60 -4.17 5.66 -8.35
C LYS A 60 -4.38 5.68 -6.84
N ALA A 61 -3.38 5.35 -6.06
CA ALA A 61 -3.41 5.42 -4.58
C ALA A 61 -4.59 4.68 -3.94
N ARG A 62 -5.06 3.62 -4.56
CA ARG A 62 -6.31 2.92 -4.21
C ARG A 62 -6.44 2.62 -2.72
N TYR A 63 -5.47 1.89 -2.18
CA TYR A 63 -5.51 1.50 -0.77
C TYR A 63 -5.30 2.71 0.15
N ASN A 64 -4.32 3.56 -0.15
CA ASN A 64 -4.01 4.74 0.67
C ASN A 64 -5.17 5.73 0.76
N MET A 65 -6.03 5.80 -0.26
CA MET A 65 -7.25 6.61 -0.17
C MET A 65 -8.20 6.10 0.92
N MET A 66 -8.28 4.79 1.08
CA MET A 66 -9.22 4.16 2.03
C MET A 66 -8.63 4.03 3.45
N THR A 67 -7.29 4.03 3.59
CA THR A 67 -6.62 3.76 4.87
C THR A 67 -5.89 4.95 5.47
N GLU A 68 -5.42 5.89 4.64
CA GLU A 68 -4.55 6.99 5.08
C GLU A 68 -5.23 8.37 5.00
N MET A 69 -6.23 8.54 4.13
CA MET A 69 -6.98 9.81 4.06
C MET A 69 -8.10 9.84 5.08
N GLY A 70 -8.41 11.04 5.59
CA GLY A 70 -9.46 11.24 6.58
C GLY A 70 -9.10 10.75 7.98
N VAL A 71 -7.83 10.47 8.23
CA VAL A 71 -7.29 10.10 9.54
C VAL A 71 -6.44 11.24 10.13
N ASP A 72 -6.08 11.10 11.39
CA ASP A 72 -5.29 12.10 12.12
C ASP A 72 -3.91 12.39 11.53
N LEU A 73 -3.34 11.45 10.77
CA LEU A 73 -1.94 11.49 10.37
C LEU A 73 -1.70 12.15 9.01
N PHE A 74 -2.60 11.91 8.07
CA PHE A 74 -2.44 12.33 6.68
C PHE A 74 -3.73 12.91 6.09
N THR A 75 -3.56 13.79 5.11
CA THR A 75 -4.65 14.50 4.42
C THR A 75 -4.31 14.65 2.93
N GLU A 76 -5.25 15.18 2.13
CA GLU A 76 -5.02 15.42 0.71
C GLU A 76 -3.91 16.43 0.44
N ALA A 77 -3.14 16.21 -0.62
CA ALA A 77 -2.25 17.18 -1.25
C ALA A 77 -2.82 17.58 -2.62
N ARG A 78 -2.05 18.27 -3.47
CA ARG A 78 -2.51 18.87 -4.74
C ARG A 78 -3.36 17.95 -5.60
N ASP A 79 -2.86 16.77 -5.93
CA ASP A 79 -3.55 15.81 -6.79
C ASP A 79 -4.54 14.91 -6.03
N GLY A 80 -4.58 15.04 -4.71
CA GLY A 80 -5.52 14.38 -3.81
C GLY A 80 -6.93 14.99 -3.85
N LYS A 81 -7.10 16.21 -4.35
CA LYS A 81 -8.40 16.92 -4.42
C LYS A 81 -9.49 16.11 -5.12
N THR A 82 -9.15 15.36 -6.16
CA THR A 82 -10.13 14.50 -6.86
C THR A 82 -10.62 13.32 -6.00
N ARG A 83 -10.08 13.17 -4.79
CA ARG A 83 -10.34 12.09 -3.84
C ARG A 83 -10.82 12.61 -2.49
N GLU A 84 -11.35 13.83 -2.47
CA GLU A 84 -11.84 14.55 -1.28
C GLU A 84 -12.88 13.76 -0.46
N SER A 85 -13.63 12.84 -1.11
CA SER A 85 -14.63 12.00 -0.46
C SER A 85 -14.11 11.28 0.77
N PHE A 86 -12.90 10.74 0.72
CA PHE A 86 -12.31 10.00 1.85
C PHE A 86 -11.68 10.93 2.90
N ASN A 87 -11.39 12.18 2.53
CA ASN A 87 -10.75 13.12 3.44
C ASN A 87 -11.76 14.01 4.20
N ARG A 88 -12.90 14.33 3.57
CA ARG A 88 -13.88 15.26 4.13
C ARG A 88 -15.18 14.62 4.60
N TYR A 89 -15.42 13.36 4.25
CA TYR A 89 -16.67 12.64 4.59
C TYR A 89 -17.96 13.36 4.13
N GLU A 90 -17.87 14.13 3.05
CA GLU A 90 -19.01 14.87 2.51
C GLU A 90 -19.92 14.00 1.68
N SER A 91 -21.25 14.08 1.92
CA SER A 91 -22.24 13.23 1.26
C SER A 91 -22.26 13.35 -0.28
N GLY A 92 -21.85 14.50 -0.82
CA GLY A 92 -21.73 14.70 -2.27
C GLY A 92 -20.59 13.88 -2.91
N PHE A 93 -19.60 13.48 -2.14
CA PHE A 93 -18.42 12.75 -2.59
C PHE A 93 -18.42 11.28 -2.14
N MET A 94 -18.94 10.99 -0.92
CA MET A 94 -19.05 9.64 -0.39
C MET A 94 -20.33 8.98 -0.89
N ASN A 95 -20.22 8.11 -1.87
CA ASN A 95 -21.36 7.37 -2.41
C ASN A 95 -20.95 5.93 -2.78
N PRO A 96 -21.93 4.98 -2.83
CA PRO A 96 -21.64 3.57 -3.13
C PRO A 96 -21.06 3.30 -4.52
N SER A 97 -21.16 4.27 -5.43
CA SER A 97 -20.68 4.14 -6.81
C SER A 97 -19.21 4.53 -6.98
N LEU A 98 -18.50 4.85 -5.89
CA LEU A 98 -17.08 5.15 -5.95
C LEU A 98 -16.30 3.96 -6.50
N LYS A 99 -15.64 4.18 -7.63
CA LYS A 99 -14.92 3.13 -8.37
C LYS A 99 -13.90 2.38 -7.49
N VAL A 100 -13.23 3.07 -6.57
CA VAL A 100 -12.26 2.46 -5.67
C VAL A 100 -12.88 1.46 -4.71
N LEU A 101 -14.12 1.71 -4.23
CA LEU A 101 -14.84 0.76 -3.36
C LEU A 101 -15.22 -0.50 -4.14
N TYR A 102 -15.72 -0.33 -5.38
CA TYR A 102 -16.01 -1.45 -6.26
C TYR A 102 -14.75 -2.27 -6.58
N GLU A 103 -13.67 -1.61 -7.00
CA GLU A 103 -12.41 -2.29 -7.32
C GLU A 103 -11.80 -3.02 -6.11
N PHE A 104 -11.90 -2.44 -4.90
CA PHE A 104 -11.47 -3.09 -3.67
C PHE A 104 -12.29 -4.35 -3.39
N TRP A 105 -13.61 -4.24 -3.44
CA TRP A 105 -14.53 -5.36 -3.26
C TRP A 105 -14.26 -6.47 -4.26
N GLU A 106 -14.23 -6.14 -5.55
CA GLU A 106 -14.00 -7.09 -6.63
C GLU A 106 -12.66 -7.83 -6.47
N ASN A 107 -11.57 -7.09 -6.20
CA ASN A 107 -10.25 -7.67 -6.03
C ASN A 107 -10.20 -8.66 -4.87
N HIS A 108 -10.78 -8.30 -3.72
CA HIS A 108 -10.76 -9.16 -2.54
C HIS A 108 -11.62 -10.41 -2.72
N TYR A 109 -12.79 -10.29 -3.35
CA TYR A 109 -13.62 -11.46 -3.62
C TYR A 109 -13.03 -12.37 -4.71
N LYS A 110 -12.33 -11.84 -5.70
CA LYS A 110 -11.54 -12.65 -6.65
C LYS A 110 -10.47 -13.44 -5.90
N ALA A 111 -9.75 -12.82 -4.98
CA ALA A 111 -8.75 -13.49 -4.15
C ALA A 111 -9.36 -14.59 -3.29
N ILE A 112 -10.48 -14.31 -2.59
CA ILE A 112 -11.20 -15.29 -1.76
C ILE A 112 -11.72 -16.45 -2.61
N SER A 113 -12.32 -16.18 -3.75
CA SER A 113 -12.82 -17.23 -4.67
C SER A 113 -11.67 -18.13 -5.16
N THR A 114 -10.55 -17.53 -5.57
CA THR A 114 -9.36 -18.28 -5.99
C THR A 114 -8.80 -19.12 -4.85
N ALA A 115 -8.73 -18.57 -3.63
CA ALA A 115 -8.31 -19.33 -2.44
C ALA A 115 -9.25 -20.49 -2.13
N ASN A 116 -10.57 -20.29 -2.18
CA ASN A 116 -11.57 -21.33 -1.92
C ASN A 116 -11.46 -22.47 -2.93
N ILE A 117 -11.31 -22.16 -4.23
CA ILE A 117 -11.10 -23.15 -5.28
C ILE A 117 -9.82 -23.94 -5.01
N ALA A 118 -8.73 -23.25 -4.70
CA ALA A 118 -7.44 -23.89 -4.44
C ALA A 118 -7.48 -24.77 -3.17
N ILE A 119 -8.10 -24.31 -2.08
CA ILE A 119 -8.29 -25.14 -0.85
C ILE A 119 -9.01 -26.43 -1.20
N ASN A 120 -10.13 -26.34 -1.90
CA ASN A 120 -10.93 -27.50 -2.31
C ASN A 120 -10.12 -28.49 -3.16
N GLN A 121 -9.26 -28.00 -4.06
CA GLN A 121 -8.40 -28.86 -4.90
C GLN A 121 -7.26 -29.50 -4.10
N VAL A 122 -6.63 -28.74 -3.20
CA VAL A 122 -5.57 -29.27 -2.33
C VAL A 122 -6.10 -30.37 -1.43
N GLU A 123 -7.29 -30.21 -0.86
CA GLU A 123 -7.93 -31.22 0.01
C GLU A 123 -8.25 -32.52 -0.75
N LYS A 124 -8.67 -32.43 -2.01
CA LYS A 124 -9.05 -33.57 -2.86
C LYS A 124 -7.88 -34.21 -3.60
N SER A 125 -6.76 -33.52 -3.77
CA SER A 125 -5.63 -34.01 -4.55
C SER A 125 -4.99 -35.24 -3.90
N SER A 126 -4.81 -36.31 -4.67
CA SER A 126 -4.04 -37.48 -4.29
C SER A 126 -2.55 -37.40 -4.67
N GLU A 127 -2.17 -36.39 -5.45
CA GLU A 127 -0.82 -36.23 -6.02
C GLU A 127 0.13 -35.50 -5.08
N LEU A 128 -0.40 -34.69 -4.16
CA LEU A 128 0.40 -33.87 -3.27
C LEU A 128 0.98 -34.69 -2.11
N SER A 129 2.26 -34.50 -1.83
CA SER A 129 2.84 -34.96 -0.57
C SER A 129 2.16 -34.25 0.61
N GLU A 130 2.14 -34.91 1.77
CA GLU A 130 1.55 -34.33 2.99
C GLU A 130 2.17 -32.98 3.34
N SER A 131 3.48 -32.82 3.26
CA SER A 131 4.17 -31.56 3.51
C SER A 131 3.74 -30.45 2.57
N LYS A 132 3.64 -30.75 1.24
CA LYS A 132 3.17 -29.77 0.24
C LYS A 132 1.71 -29.41 0.47
N ARG A 133 0.84 -30.39 0.77
CA ARG A 133 -0.56 -30.17 1.09
C ARG A 133 -0.71 -29.23 2.28
N ASN A 134 -0.03 -29.54 3.38
CA ASN A 134 -0.09 -28.77 4.61
C ASN A 134 0.38 -27.35 4.41
N LEU A 135 1.50 -27.14 3.72
CA LEU A 135 2.01 -25.80 3.39
C LEU A 135 1.03 -25.00 2.54
N SER A 136 0.51 -25.62 1.46
CA SER A 136 -0.44 -24.96 0.57
C SER A 136 -1.73 -24.57 1.28
N LEU A 137 -2.28 -25.45 2.11
CA LEU A 137 -3.47 -25.14 2.94
C LEU A 137 -3.16 -24.01 3.93
N GLY A 138 -2.02 -24.05 4.62
CA GLY A 138 -1.59 -22.98 5.52
C GLY A 138 -1.52 -21.62 4.84
N GLU A 139 -0.90 -21.53 3.66
CA GLU A 139 -0.80 -20.29 2.89
C GLU A 139 -2.18 -19.81 2.41
N LEU A 140 -3.02 -20.70 1.88
CA LEU A 140 -4.34 -20.34 1.34
C LEU A 140 -5.32 -19.88 2.43
N HIS A 141 -5.36 -20.55 3.58
CA HIS A 141 -6.18 -20.13 4.72
C HIS A 141 -5.71 -18.81 5.29
N PHE A 142 -4.40 -18.58 5.41
CA PHE A 142 -3.85 -17.27 5.79
C PHE A 142 -4.30 -16.16 4.85
N LEU A 143 -4.20 -16.37 3.53
CA LEU A 143 -4.59 -15.38 2.53
C LEU A 143 -6.10 -15.12 2.56
N ARG A 144 -6.94 -16.15 2.66
CA ARG A 144 -8.39 -15.98 2.76
C ARG A 144 -8.77 -15.17 4.00
N ALA A 145 -8.20 -15.48 5.14
CA ALA A 145 -8.40 -14.73 6.38
C ALA A 145 -7.95 -13.27 6.24
N TYR A 146 -6.82 -13.02 5.60
CA TYR A 146 -6.31 -11.68 5.35
C TYR A 146 -7.29 -10.84 4.52
N PHE A 147 -7.80 -11.37 3.41
CA PHE A 147 -8.76 -10.67 2.56
C PHE A 147 -10.10 -10.45 3.24
N TYR A 148 -10.60 -11.42 4.01
CA TYR A 148 -11.81 -11.23 4.80
C TYR A 148 -11.63 -10.18 5.90
N PHE A 149 -10.46 -10.13 6.54
CA PHE A 149 -10.17 -9.12 7.56
C PHE A 149 -10.15 -7.72 6.96
N ASP A 150 -9.50 -7.51 5.81
CA ASP A 150 -9.54 -6.24 5.10
C ASP A 150 -10.99 -5.84 4.72
N LEU A 151 -11.79 -6.76 4.17
CA LEU A 151 -13.18 -6.50 3.78
C LEU A 151 -14.07 -6.12 4.95
N VAL A 152 -14.01 -6.88 6.06
CA VAL A 152 -14.89 -6.63 7.22
C VAL A 152 -14.56 -5.32 7.91
N GLN A 153 -13.29 -4.88 7.89
CA GLN A 153 -12.88 -3.59 8.43
C GLN A 153 -13.49 -2.41 7.64
N HIS A 154 -13.64 -2.55 6.32
CA HIS A 154 -14.13 -1.48 5.46
C HIS A 154 -15.66 -1.50 5.27
N PHE A 155 -16.28 -2.69 5.23
CA PHE A 155 -17.69 -2.82 4.84
C PHE A 155 -18.61 -3.38 5.93
N GLY A 156 -18.07 -3.86 7.05
CA GLY A 156 -18.86 -4.49 8.10
C GLY A 156 -19.47 -5.82 7.63
N LYS A 157 -20.79 -5.91 7.53
CA LYS A 157 -21.49 -7.13 7.04
C LYS A 157 -21.22 -7.34 5.55
N ILE A 158 -20.62 -8.50 5.22
CA ILE A 158 -20.27 -8.92 3.85
C ILE A 158 -20.70 -10.37 3.62
N PRO A 159 -20.82 -10.85 2.38
CA PRO A 159 -20.99 -12.28 2.09
C PRO A 159 -19.82 -13.10 2.63
N LEU A 160 -20.14 -14.22 3.26
CA LEU A 160 -19.16 -15.17 3.77
C LEU A 160 -19.23 -16.45 2.96
N GLU A 161 -18.26 -16.63 2.06
CA GLU A 161 -18.14 -17.79 1.17
C GLU A 161 -16.85 -18.53 1.48
N THR A 162 -16.95 -19.79 1.86
CA THR A 162 -15.81 -20.63 2.27
C THR A 162 -15.56 -21.79 1.32
N GLU A 163 -16.46 -21.99 0.35
CA GLU A 163 -16.37 -23.07 -0.64
C GLU A 163 -16.04 -22.53 -2.02
N GLY A 164 -15.26 -23.26 -2.78
CA GLY A 164 -15.01 -22.93 -4.18
C GLY A 164 -16.26 -23.16 -5.03
N ASN A 165 -16.69 -22.12 -5.74
CA ASN A 165 -17.85 -22.18 -6.64
C ASN A 165 -17.43 -21.75 -8.04
N PHE A 166 -17.81 -22.53 -9.05
CA PHE A 166 -17.61 -22.26 -10.46
C PHE A 166 -18.88 -21.76 -11.17
N GLU A 167 -20.02 -21.84 -10.48
CA GLU A 167 -21.30 -21.42 -11.05
C GLU A 167 -21.54 -19.93 -10.76
N VAL A 168 -22.21 -19.27 -11.71
CA VAL A 168 -22.64 -17.87 -11.53
C VAL A 168 -23.79 -17.84 -10.52
N ARG A 169 -23.55 -17.23 -9.36
CA ARG A 169 -24.55 -17.00 -8.31
C ARG A 169 -24.83 -15.52 -8.16
N THR A 170 -26.07 -15.18 -7.88
CA THR A 170 -26.54 -13.80 -7.66
C THR A 170 -27.32 -13.63 -6.34
N ASP A 171 -27.43 -14.70 -5.54
CA ASP A 171 -28.25 -14.79 -4.32
C ASP A 171 -27.45 -14.59 -3.02
N TYR A 172 -26.29 -13.95 -3.10
CA TYR A 172 -25.41 -13.72 -1.94
C TYR A 172 -26.07 -12.89 -0.84
N LYS A 173 -25.92 -13.34 0.40
CA LYS A 173 -26.39 -12.63 1.60
C LYS A 173 -25.20 -12.18 2.44
N ARG A 174 -25.34 -11.00 3.02
CA ARG A 174 -24.32 -10.51 3.97
C ARG A 174 -24.44 -11.26 5.29
N ALA A 175 -23.34 -11.87 5.73
CA ALA A 175 -23.24 -12.54 7.02
C ALA A 175 -23.10 -11.51 8.18
N PRO A 176 -23.49 -11.88 9.40
CA PRO A 176 -23.15 -11.11 10.60
C PRO A 176 -21.64 -10.92 10.74
N VAL A 177 -21.24 -9.74 11.24
CA VAL A 177 -19.82 -9.41 11.44
C VAL A 177 -19.12 -10.44 12.35
N ALA A 178 -19.80 -10.89 13.41
CA ALA A 178 -19.30 -11.91 14.31
C ALA A 178 -18.92 -13.24 13.63
N ASP A 179 -19.74 -13.69 12.68
CA ASP A 179 -19.49 -14.93 11.92
C ASP A 179 -18.26 -14.78 11.02
N ILE A 180 -18.07 -13.59 10.43
CA ILE A 180 -16.89 -13.29 9.61
C ILE A 180 -15.63 -13.32 10.47
N TYR A 181 -15.62 -12.70 11.66
CA TYR A 181 -14.50 -12.78 12.60
C TYR A 181 -14.22 -14.21 13.07
N ASN A 182 -15.25 -15.01 13.32
CA ASN A 182 -15.09 -16.42 13.69
C ASN A 182 -14.41 -17.21 12.56
N GLN A 183 -14.78 -16.96 11.30
CA GLN A 183 -14.14 -17.61 10.14
C GLN A 183 -12.68 -17.18 9.98
N ILE A 184 -12.40 -15.87 10.08
CA ILE A 184 -11.02 -15.33 10.02
C ILE A 184 -10.14 -16.00 11.06
N ILE A 185 -10.60 -16.10 12.30
CA ILE A 185 -9.86 -16.74 13.40
C ILE A 185 -9.70 -18.23 13.15
N SER A 186 -10.73 -18.91 12.67
CA SER A 186 -10.67 -20.34 12.32
C SER A 186 -9.60 -20.60 11.26
N ASP A 187 -9.58 -19.82 10.19
CA ASP A 187 -8.60 -19.93 9.11
C ASP A 187 -7.17 -19.69 9.60
N LEU A 188 -6.95 -18.65 10.41
CA LEU A 188 -5.62 -18.31 10.91
C LEU A 188 -5.10 -19.34 11.93
N ARG A 189 -5.97 -19.84 12.79
CA ARG A 189 -5.60 -20.92 13.74
C ARG A 189 -5.30 -22.24 13.06
N PHE A 190 -5.95 -22.51 11.93
CA PHE A 190 -5.64 -23.65 11.09
C PHE A 190 -4.30 -23.44 10.37
N ALA A 191 -4.06 -22.25 9.85
CA ALA A 191 -2.86 -21.93 9.07
C ALA A 191 -1.58 -21.88 9.91
N GLU A 192 -1.64 -21.29 11.11
CA GLU A 192 -0.46 -21.00 11.94
C GLU A 192 0.46 -22.21 12.15
N PRO A 193 -0.02 -23.39 12.61
CA PRO A 193 0.84 -24.56 12.82
C PRO A 193 1.36 -25.21 11.52
N LEU A 194 0.73 -24.96 10.39
CA LEU A 194 1.12 -25.51 9.08
C LEU A 194 2.18 -24.65 8.36
N LEU A 195 2.32 -23.41 8.76
CA LEU A 195 3.24 -22.47 8.13
C LEU A 195 4.66 -22.59 8.74
N PRO A 196 5.71 -22.40 7.90
CA PRO A 196 7.08 -22.41 8.37
C PRO A 196 7.38 -21.14 9.19
N THR A 197 8.25 -21.25 10.19
CA THR A 197 8.76 -20.08 10.93
C THR A 197 9.56 -19.16 9.99
N LYS A 198 10.34 -19.75 9.07
CA LYS A 198 11.10 -19.01 8.05
C LYS A 198 10.66 -19.47 6.66
N PRO A 199 9.86 -18.68 5.95
CA PRO A 199 9.41 -19.04 4.61
C PRO A 199 10.54 -18.96 3.58
N ALA A 200 10.33 -19.57 2.42
CA ALA A 200 11.31 -19.61 1.31
C ALA A 200 11.70 -18.20 0.80
N ASN A 201 10.79 -17.23 0.89
CA ASN A 201 11.04 -15.82 0.60
C ASN A 201 10.12 -14.93 1.46
N GLY A 202 10.47 -13.66 1.63
CA GLY A 202 9.77 -12.70 2.48
C GLY A 202 8.35 -12.31 2.01
N GLY A 203 7.92 -12.77 0.83
CA GLY A 203 6.55 -12.57 0.31
C GLY A 203 5.60 -13.70 0.61
N LYS A 204 6.07 -14.79 1.23
CA LYS A 204 5.27 -15.94 1.61
C LYS A 204 4.82 -15.86 3.08
N ALA A 205 3.65 -16.41 3.36
CA ALA A 205 3.15 -16.48 4.72
C ALA A 205 4.07 -17.31 5.61
N SER A 206 4.25 -16.85 6.86
CA SER A 206 4.99 -17.52 7.91
C SER A 206 4.12 -17.77 9.12
N ARG A 207 4.58 -18.63 10.04
CA ARG A 207 3.93 -18.80 11.34
C ARG A 207 3.82 -17.46 12.08
N ASP A 208 4.88 -16.67 12.09
CA ASP A 208 4.92 -15.37 12.76
C ASP A 208 3.95 -14.36 12.10
N ALA A 209 3.75 -14.44 10.79
CA ALA A 209 2.75 -13.61 10.09
C ALA A 209 1.31 -14.01 10.48
N ALA A 210 1.03 -15.31 10.58
CA ALA A 210 -0.29 -15.79 11.04
C ALA A 210 -0.55 -15.42 12.50
N ALA A 211 0.43 -15.58 13.38
CA ALA A 211 0.34 -15.22 14.79
C ALA A 211 0.16 -13.70 14.98
N HIS A 212 0.94 -12.87 14.26
CA HIS A 212 0.76 -11.41 14.27
C HIS A 212 -0.65 -11.01 13.83
N LEU A 213 -1.15 -11.60 12.73
CA LEU A 213 -2.50 -11.31 12.26
C LEU A 213 -3.58 -11.78 13.24
N LEU A 214 -3.42 -12.95 13.88
CA LEU A 214 -4.30 -13.42 14.96
C LEU A 214 -4.35 -12.42 16.12
N ALA A 215 -3.19 -11.96 16.59
CA ALA A 215 -3.13 -10.95 17.65
C ALA A 215 -3.91 -9.68 17.25
N LYS A 216 -3.70 -9.19 16.04
CA LYS A 216 -4.40 -7.99 15.52
C LYS A 216 -5.91 -8.23 15.39
N VAL A 217 -6.34 -9.39 14.91
CA VAL A 217 -7.76 -9.76 14.75
C VAL A 217 -8.44 -9.86 16.12
N TYR A 218 -7.81 -10.51 17.09
CA TYR A 218 -8.35 -10.61 18.44
C TYR A 218 -8.45 -9.25 19.13
N LEU A 219 -7.40 -8.42 19.05
CA LEU A 219 -7.44 -7.04 19.55
C LEU A 219 -8.58 -6.26 18.93
N THR A 220 -8.73 -6.33 17.60
CA THR A 220 -9.77 -5.62 16.88
C THR A 220 -11.16 -6.10 17.28
N ARG A 221 -11.37 -7.41 17.45
CA ARG A 221 -12.64 -7.98 17.89
C ARG A 221 -13.00 -7.51 19.30
N ALA A 222 -12.03 -7.48 20.20
CA ALA A 222 -12.19 -7.05 21.60
C ALA A 222 -12.36 -5.53 21.75
N SER A 223 -11.93 -4.72 20.76
CA SER A 223 -11.96 -3.24 20.83
C SER A 223 -13.25 -2.61 20.28
N ALA A 224 -14.29 -3.40 19.99
CA ALA A 224 -15.56 -2.86 19.52
C ALA A 224 -16.34 -2.19 20.66
N GLU A 225 -16.86 -0.98 20.45
CA GLU A 225 -17.73 -0.28 21.41
C GLU A 225 -19.05 -1.03 21.67
N THR A 226 -19.48 -1.82 20.70
CA THR A 226 -20.68 -2.64 20.77
C THR A 226 -20.35 -4.07 20.36
N ASP A 227 -21.09 -5.06 20.86
CA ASP A 227 -20.85 -6.49 20.58
C ASP A 227 -21.24 -6.92 19.14
N ILE A 228 -20.97 -6.07 18.16
CA ILE A 228 -21.23 -6.41 16.75
C ILE A 228 -20.19 -7.37 16.18
N ARG A 229 -19.00 -7.46 16.79
CA ARG A 229 -17.90 -8.31 16.34
C ARG A 229 -17.85 -9.67 17.04
N GLY A 230 -18.78 -9.93 17.98
CA GLY A 230 -18.85 -11.17 18.71
C GLY A 230 -17.66 -11.37 19.66
N MET A 231 -17.30 -10.32 20.40
CA MET A 231 -16.24 -10.33 21.42
C MET A 231 -16.41 -11.51 22.39
N LYS A 232 -15.31 -12.16 22.74
CA LYS A 232 -15.27 -13.20 23.74
C LYS A 232 -14.39 -12.77 24.92
N PRO A 233 -14.71 -13.21 26.16
CA PRO A 233 -13.91 -12.86 27.34
C PRO A 233 -12.41 -13.21 27.23
N THR A 234 -12.08 -14.22 26.41
CA THR A 234 -10.70 -14.72 26.21
C THR A 234 -9.98 -14.02 25.04
N ASP A 235 -10.57 -13.00 24.39
CA ASP A 235 -9.97 -12.40 23.20
C ASP A 235 -8.68 -11.63 23.50
N LEU A 236 -8.65 -10.91 24.62
CA LEU A 236 -7.45 -10.19 25.04
C LEU A 236 -6.32 -11.13 25.46
N ASP A 237 -6.63 -12.23 26.14
CA ASP A 237 -5.64 -13.28 26.48
C ASP A 237 -5.11 -13.94 25.21
N SER A 238 -5.99 -14.24 24.25
CA SER A 238 -5.59 -14.81 22.96
C SER A 238 -4.74 -13.84 22.16
N CYS A 239 -5.09 -12.54 22.17
CA CYS A 239 -4.30 -11.48 21.53
C CYS A 239 -2.89 -11.45 22.11
N LEU A 240 -2.77 -11.43 23.45
CA LEU A 240 -1.47 -11.40 24.13
C LEU A 240 -0.65 -12.66 23.80
N TYR A 241 -1.25 -13.85 23.90
CA TYR A 241 -0.59 -15.11 23.57
C TYR A 241 0.04 -15.10 22.17
N TYR A 242 -0.72 -14.70 21.15
CA TYR A 242 -0.21 -14.66 19.77
C TYR A 242 0.79 -13.52 19.55
N ALA A 243 0.59 -12.36 20.17
CA ALA A 243 1.58 -11.29 20.08
C ALA A 243 2.91 -11.71 20.71
N GLU A 244 2.88 -12.29 21.92
CA GLU A 244 4.09 -12.76 22.63
C GLU A 244 4.83 -13.87 21.88
N SER A 245 4.12 -14.77 21.18
CA SER A 245 4.74 -15.87 20.43
C SER A 245 5.65 -15.38 19.30
N VAL A 246 5.46 -14.14 18.80
CA VAL A 246 6.28 -13.53 17.76
C VAL A 246 7.47 -12.76 18.32
N LEU A 247 7.44 -12.42 19.64
CA LEU A 247 8.50 -11.63 20.25
C LEU A 247 9.79 -12.45 20.43
N PRO A 248 10.97 -11.85 20.19
CA PRO A 248 12.25 -12.54 20.32
C PRO A 248 12.52 -13.07 21.74
N GLU A 249 11.99 -12.42 22.76
CA GLU A 249 12.08 -12.84 24.15
C GLU A 249 11.43 -14.22 24.40
N ASN A 250 10.47 -14.60 23.56
CA ASN A 250 9.73 -15.87 23.64
C ASN A 250 10.08 -16.83 22.49
N GLY A 251 11.22 -16.62 21.84
CA GLY A 251 11.72 -17.49 20.77
C GLY A 251 11.33 -17.08 19.35
N GLY A 252 10.71 -15.90 19.16
CA GLY A 252 10.47 -15.31 17.85
C GLY A 252 11.76 -15.02 17.11
N THR A 253 11.71 -15.04 15.79
CA THR A 253 12.91 -14.94 14.93
C THR A 253 13.21 -13.51 14.48
N HIS A 254 12.28 -12.58 14.66
CA HIS A 254 12.38 -11.19 14.25
C HIS A 254 13.11 -10.33 15.28
N LYS A 255 13.72 -9.22 14.83
CA LYS A 255 14.42 -8.25 15.70
C LYS A 255 14.14 -6.83 15.23
N LEU A 256 13.94 -5.90 16.18
CA LEU A 256 13.82 -4.49 15.85
C LEU A 256 15.12 -3.98 15.22
N MET A 257 15.00 -3.11 14.23
CA MET A 257 16.13 -2.41 13.66
C MET A 257 16.69 -1.39 14.66
N SER A 258 17.99 -1.42 14.88
CA SER A 258 18.68 -0.49 15.79
C SER A 258 18.59 0.96 15.32
N ASN A 259 18.54 1.18 14.00
CA ASN A 259 18.32 2.48 13.40
C ASN A 259 17.02 2.43 12.58
N TYR A 260 16.07 3.28 12.94
CA TYR A 260 14.78 3.32 12.28
C TYR A 260 14.83 3.64 10.78
N ALA A 261 15.85 4.37 10.31
CA ALA A 261 16.02 4.65 8.88
C ALA A 261 16.31 3.37 8.08
N ASP A 262 17.04 2.41 8.66
CA ASP A 262 17.45 1.19 7.97
C ASP A 262 16.27 0.25 7.71
N LEU A 263 15.18 0.38 8.48
CA LEU A 263 13.92 -0.31 8.22
C LEU A 263 13.35 0.04 6.83
N TRP A 264 13.59 1.24 6.36
CA TRP A 264 13.05 1.80 5.11
C TRP A 264 14.09 1.89 3.98
N ASP A 265 15.32 1.41 4.20
CA ASP A 265 16.34 1.43 3.15
C ASP A 265 16.05 0.35 2.09
N MET A 266 16.01 0.75 0.81
CA MET A 266 15.82 -0.18 -0.31
C MET A 266 16.88 -1.29 -0.39
N LYS A 267 18.09 -1.04 0.15
CA LYS A 267 19.15 -2.05 0.22
C LYS A 267 18.93 -3.07 1.33
N ASN A 268 17.99 -2.82 2.21
CA ASN A 268 17.71 -3.62 3.40
C ASN A 268 16.29 -4.18 3.41
N GLN A 269 15.69 -4.36 2.24
CA GLN A 269 14.38 -4.99 2.12
C GLN A 269 14.40 -6.41 2.71
N GLY A 270 13.29 -6.82 3.33
CA GLY A 270 13.23 -8.10 4.06
C GLY A 270 14.12 -8.14 5.31
N ASN A 271 14.41 -6.97 5.91
CA ASN A 271 15.20 -6.90 7.16
C ASN A 271 14.54 -7.61 8.34
N SER A 272 15.29 -7.77 9.44
CA SER A 272 14.85 -8.56 10.59
C SER A 272 13.58 -8.09 11.29
N GLU A 273 13.15 -6.85 11.08
CA GLU A 273 11.91 -6.32 11.68
C GLU A 273 10.66 -6.64 10.84
N VAL A 274 10.83 -6.96 9.55
CA VAL A 274 9.73 -7.25 8.63
C VAL A 274 9.23 -8.67 8.86
N ILE A 275 7.96 -8.81 9.29
CA ILE A 275 7.28 -10.10 9.46
C ILE A 275 6.66 -10.56 8.14
N TYR A 276 6.00 -9.64 7.42
CA TYR A 276 5.37 -9.92 6.14
C TYR A 276 5.35 -8.69 5.25
N ALA A 277 5.75 -8.85 3.98
CA ALA A 277 5.70 -7.79 2.99
C ALA A 277 5.29 -8.30 1.60
N VAL A 278 4.47 -7.52 0.91
CA VAL A 278 4.13 -7.77 -0.50
C VAL A 278 5.34 -7.41 -1.36
N GLN A 279 5.80 -8.35 -2.16
CA GLN A 279 7.02 -8.22 -2.96
C GLN A 279 6.76 -7.58 -4.32
N PHE A 280 7.70 -6.73 -4.73
CA PHE A 280 7.76 -6.10 -6.05
C PHE A 280 9.16 -6.23 -6.64
N THR A 281 9.33 -5.94 -7.93
CA THR A 281 10.59 -6.10 -8.64
C THR A 281 10.77 -5.02 -9.72
N ASN A 282 12.00 -4.78 -10.15
CA ASN A 282 12.29 -3.94 -11.31
C ASN A 282 12.15 -4.70 -12.65
N ASN A 283 11.85 -6.01 -12.62
CA ASN A 283 11.58 -6.77 -13.83
C ASN A 283 10.13 -6.54 -14.30
N PRO A 284 9.90 -5.87 -15.45
CA PRO A 284 8.54 -5.54 -15.91
C PRO A 284 7.65 -6.76 -16.15
N LEU A 285 8.24 -7.92 -16.45
CA LEU A 285 7.48 -9.17 -16.70
C LEU A 285 6.79 -9.71 -15.46
N TYR A 286 7.30 -9.36 -14.26
CA TYR A 286 6.81 -9.89 -12.98
C TYR A 286 6.31 -8.79 -12.04
N ASN A 287 6.30 -7.51 -12.46
CA ASN A 287 6.00 -6.41 -11.57
C ASN A 287 4.57 -5.86 -11.72
N ASP A 288 3.87 -6.27 -12.80
CA ASP A 288 2.55 -5.72 -13.12
C ASP A 288 2.58 -4.16 -13.10
N ASP A 289 1.62 -3.51 -12.45
CA ASP A 289 1.63 -2.05 -12.23
C ASP A 289 2.77 -1.57 -11.31
N GLY A 290 3.39 -2.46 -10.54
CA GLY A 290 4.42 -2.14 -9.55
C GLY A 290 3.91 -1.38 -8.32
N ASN A 291 4.83 -0.99 -7.45
CA ASN A 291 4.52 -0.20 -6.27
C ASN A 291 4.58 1.31 -6.59
N TRP A 292 3.43 1.98 -6.50
CA TRP A 292 3.28 3.41 -6.81
C TRP A 292 3.37 4.33 -5.59
N PHE A 293 3.56 3.81 -4.39
CA PHE A 293 3.56 4.61 -3.16
C PHE A 293 4.62 5.72 -3.17
N HIS A 294 5.77 5.49 -3.81
CA HIS A 294 6.82 6.50 -3.95
C HIS A 294 6.37 7.79 -4.67
N LEU A 295 5.24 7.77 -5.40
CA LEU A 295 4.69 8.91 -6.12
C LEU A 295 3.79 9.77 -5.24
N TYR A 296 3.05 9.15 -4.32
CA TYR A 296 1.89 9.76 -3.68
C TYR A 296 2.26 10.72 -2.55
N TRP A 297 3.40 10.49 -1.89
CA TRP A 297 3.85 11.20 -0.71
C TRP A 297 4.81 12.36 -1.00
N ASN A 298 5.13 12.60 -2.27
CA ASN A 298 6.09 13.60 -2.69
C ASN A 298 5.43 14.99 -2.81
N ALA A 299 6.15 16.03 -2.36
CA ALA A 299 5.72 17.41 -2.52
C ALA A 299 5.76 17.80 -4.01
N ALA A 300 4.63 18.25 -4.54
CA ALA A 300 4.47 18.53 -5.95
C ALA A 300 5.40 19.63 -6.48
N MET A 301 5.70 20.62 -5.64
CA MET A 301 6.44 21.80 -6.04
C MET A 301 7.96 21.64 -6.14
N TYR A 302 8.56 20.57 -5.56
CA TYR A 302 10.02 20.57 -5.39
C TYR A 302 10.79 20.73 -6.72
N GLU A 303 10.33 20.08 -7.78
CA GLU A 303 11.01 20.10 -9.09
C GLU A 303 10.86 21.42 -9.86
N LEU A 304 9.98 22.30 -9.38
CA LEU A 304 9.75 23.64 -9.95
C LEU A 304 10.58 24.73 -9.25
N GLN A 305 11.25 24.38 -8.14
CA GLN A 305 11.99 25.35 -7.37
C GLN A 305 13.37 25.65 -7.99
N PRO A 306 13.91 26.85 -7.74
CA PRO A 306 15.26 27.22 -8.20
C PRO A 306 16.32 26.21 -7.72
N GLY A 307 17.21 25.80 -8.63
CA GLY A 307 18.25 24.82 -8.37
C GLY A 307 17.79 23.37 -8.40
N MET A 308 16.50 23.11 -8.68
CA MET A 308 15.94 21.77 -8.66
C MET A 308 15.52 21.28 -10.05
N ILE A 309 15.61 19.97 -10.24
CA ILE A 309 15.01 19.20 -11.35
C ILE A 309 14.66 17.83 -10.83
N ARG A 310 13.66 17.20 -11.43
CA ARG A 310 13.29 15.82 -11.12
C ARG A 310 14.46 14.87 -11.33
N ASP A 311 14.73 14.06 -10.32
CA ASP A 311 15.67 12.94 -10.36
C ASP A 311 15.11 11.69 -9.67
N ILE A 312 15.86 10.59 -9.71
CA ILE A 312 15.45 9.33 -9.09
C ILE A 312 15.49 9.44 -7.56
N ALA A 313 16.49 10.11 -7.00
CA ALA A 313 16.72 10.20 -5.56
C ALA A 313 15.64 11.02 -4.84
N ASN A 314 15.13 12.08 -5.48
CA ASN A 314 14.04 12.89 -4.94
C ASN A 314 12.66 12.33 -5.29
N GLY A 315 12.57 11.40 -6.24
CA GLY A 315 11.33 10.77 -6.67
C GLY A 315 10.53 11.63 -7.66
N ARG A 316 9.46 11.04 -8.18
CA ARG A 316 8.52 11.72 -9.08
C ARG A 316 7.31 12.20 -8.26
N PRO A 317 7.00 13.50 -8.18
CA PRO A 317 5.90 13.97 -7.34
C PRO A 317 4.56 13.84 -8.05
N TYR A 318 3.62 13.11 -7.43
CA TYR A 318 2.20 13.19 -7.73
C TYR A 318 1.47 14.07 -6.70
N GLY A 319 2.02 14.21 -5.49
CA GLY A 319 1.48 15.09 -4.46
C GLY A 319 0.02 14.75 -4.09
N MET A 320 -0.24 13.50 -3.74
CA MET A 320 -1.60 13.07 -3.40
C MET A 320 -1.89 13.14 -1.92
N ILE A 321 -0.90 12.88 -1.07
CA ILE A 321 -1.04 12.73 0.37
C ILE A 321 0.07 13.53 1.05
N ARG A 322 -0.30 14.33 2.06
CA ARG A 322 0.62 15.10 2.89
C ARG A 322 0.36 14.84 4.37
N PRO A 323 1.36 15.06 5.23
CA PRO A 323 1.16 14.98 6.67
C PRO A 323 0.23 16.10 7.17
N THR A 324 -0.58 15.78 8.19
CA THR A 324 -1.40 16.76 8.89
C THR A 324 -0.56 17.61 9.84
N ASP A 325 -1.16 18.70 10.35
CA ASP A 325 -0.58 19.55 11.39
C ASP A 325 -0.27 18.75 12.66
N LYS A 326 -1.17 17.82 13.04
CA LYS A 326 -0.96 16.91 14.18
C LYS A 326 0.32 16.09 14.00
N THR A 327 0.53 15.52 12.82
CA THR A 327 1.74 14.73 12.52
C THR A 327 3.00 15.58 12.56
N LEU A 328 2.97 16.78 12.00
CA LEU A 328 4.16 17.64 11.92
C LEU A 328 4.50 18.33 13.23
N LEU A 329 3.51 18.70 14.03
CA LEU A 329 3.72 19.59 15.19
C LEU A 329 3.68 18.86 16.53
N THR A 330 2.82 17.85 16.71
CA THR A 330 2.49 17.32 18.03
C THR A 330 2.75 15.84 18.23
N LEU A 331 2.73 15.02 17.15
CA LEU A 331 2.82 13.57 17.27
C LEU A 331 4.18 13.08 17.78
N PHE A 332 5.26 13.76 17.42
CA PHE A 332 6.62 13.37 17.77
C PHE A 332 7.25 14.31 18.76
N ASP A 333 7.86 13.77 19.82
CA ASP A 333 8.84 14.49 20.61
C ASP A 333 10.16 14.62 19.81
N ARG A 334 10.24 15.64 18.97
CA ARG A 334 11.36 15.83 18.02
C ARG A 334 12.72 15.98 18.69
N LYS A 335 12.79 16.22 19.99
CA LYS A 335 14.04 16.28 20.75
C LYS A 335 14.57 14.89 21.07
N ASN A 336 13.67 13.97 21.46
CA ASN A 336 14.02 12.65 21.95
C ASN A 336 13.65 11.53 20.97
N ASP A 337 12.75 11.78 19.99
CA ASP A 337 12.29 10.82 18.99
C ASP A 337 12.90 11.10 17.62
N SER A 338 13.93 10.35 17.26
CA SER A 338 14.60 10.49 15.97
C SER A 338 13.74 10.04 14.76
N ARG A 339 12.60 9.36 14.99
CA ARG A 339 11.74 8.82 13.92
C ARG A 339 11.16 9.92 13.04
N PHE A 340 10.92 11.12 13.58
CA PHE A 340 10.43 12.25 12.80
C PHE A 340 11.36 12.54 11.61
N TYR A 341 12.63 12.85 11.88
CA TYR A 341 13.62 13.20 10.84
C TYR A 341 14.02 12.03 9.94
N LYS A 342 13.79 10.79 10.39
CA LYS A 342 13.99 9.57 9.60
C LYS A 342 12.76 9.19 8.75
N SER A 343 11.61 9.80 9.05
CA SER A 343 10.36 9.59 8.29
C SER A 343 10.12 10.70 7.27
N PHE A 344 10.51 11.96 7.59
CA PHE A 344 10.19 13.11 6.75
C PHE A 344 11.45 13.78 6.20
N LYS A 345 11.49 13.93 4.89
CA LYS A 345 12.51 14.71 4.20
C LYS A 345 12.15 16.18 4.26
N MET A 346 12.96 16.94 4.98
CA MET A 346 12.79 18.37 5.18
C MET A 346 13.65 19.19 4.22
N VAL A 347 14.75 18.62 3.69
CA VAL A 347 15.75 19.33 2.89
C VAL A 347 15.88 18.68 1.52
N PHE A 348 15.91 19.54 0.49
CA PHE A 348 16.28 19.15 -0.86
C PHE A 348 17.55 19.92 -1.26
N TYR A 349 18.47 19.23 -1.90
CA TYR A 349 19.76 19.78 -2.32
C TYR A 349 19.75 20.11 -3.81
N ALA A 350 20.36 21.23 -4.18
CA ALA A 350 20.43 21.70 -5.56
C ALA A 350 21.06 20.65 -6.50
N ASN A 351 20.32 20.26 -7.53
CA ASN A 351 20.71 19.28 -8.55
C ASN A 351 20.62 19.80 -9.98
N ASN A 352 20.32 21.12 -10.18
CA ASN A 352 20.19 21.76 -11.47
C ASN A 352 20.95 23.09 -11.52
N LYS A 353 22.16 23.07 -12.13
CA LYS A 353 23.01 24.26 -12.27
C LYS A 353 22.37 25.38 -13.09
N LYS A 354 21.42 25.05 -13.98
CA LYS A 354 20.82 26.05 -14.91
C LYS A 354 19.81 26.97 -14.24
N THR A 355 19.22 26.55 -13.12
CA THR A 355 18.14 27.27 -12.44
C THR A 355 18.49 27.65 -11.00
N LEU A 356 19.78 27.73 -10.66
CA LEU A 356 20.22 28.18 -9.34
C LEU A 356 19.67 29.59 -9.04
N SER A 357 19.16 29.79 -7.82
CA SER A 357 18.68 31.09 -7.37
C SER A 357 19.80 32.13 -7.36
N LYS A 358 19.49 33.35 -7.76
CA LYS A 358 20.42 34.48 -7.80
C LYS A 358 20.02 35.56 -6.83
N TRP A 359 21.00 36.34 -6.39
CA TRP A 359 20.76 37.56 -5.68
C TRP A 359 20.21 38.61 -6.63
N GLU A 360 19.01 39.12 -6.33
CA GLU A 360 18.29 40.09 -7.13
C GLU A 360 17.62 41.12 -6.24
N THR A 361 17.53 42.34 -6.69
CA THR A 361 16.71 43.37 -6.06
C THR A 361 15.24 42.99 -6.23
N LEU A 362 14.50 42.91 -5.13
CA LEU A 362 13.10 42.49 -5.11
C LEU A 362 12.19 43.66 -4.81
N SER A 363 11.07 43.75 -5.54
CA SER A 363 10.05 44.76 -5.34
C SER A 363 8.67 44.17 -5.21
N TYR A 364 7.78 44.90 -4.54
CA TYR A 364 6.36 44.56 -4.39
C TYR A 364 5.54 45.85 -4.53
N ASP A 365 4.52 45.86 -5.38
CA ASP A 365 3.71 47.03 -5.73
C ASP A 365 4.54 48.28 -6.12
N GLY A 366 5.65 48.04 -6.84
CA GLY A 366 6.54 49.13 -7.29
C GLY A 366 7.57 49.58 -6.25
N GLU A 367 7.45 49.16 -4.99
CA GLU A 367 8.39 49.50 -3.93
C GLU A 367 9.44 48.40 -3.73
N VAL A 368 10.72 48.79 -3.68
CA VAL A 368 11.84 47.89 -3.40
C VAL A 368 11.82 47.49 -1.91
N TYR A 369 11.73 46.19 -1.63
CA TYR A 369 11.75 45.67 -0.26
C TYR A 369 13.01 44.89 0.13
N PHE A 370 13.82 44.51 -0.83
CA PHE A 370 15.10 43.83 -0.61
C PHE A 370 16.11 44.26 -1.69
N THR A 371 17.33 44.59 -1.27
CA THR A 371 18.48 44.81 -2.15
C THR A 371 19.63 43.96 -1.63
N PRO A 372 20.34 43.21 -2.48
CA PRO A 372 21.52 42.46 -2.08
C PRO A 372 22.56 43.34 -1.41
N ASP A 373 23.09 42.88 -0.28
CA ASP A 373 24.10 43.57 0.53
C ASP A 373 25.50 43.03 0.20
N PRO A 374 26.35 43.75 -0.55
CA PRO A 374 27.71 43.31 -0.87
C PRO A 374 28.58 43.05 0.37
N ALA A 375 28.34 43.74 1.50
CA ALA A 375 29.08 43.52 2.75
C ALA A 375 28.79 42.16 3.39
N LYS A 376 27.61 41.59 3.08
CA LYS A 376 27.23 40.22 3.45
C LYS A 376 27.58 39.17 2.38
N GLY A 377 28.34 39.56 1.34
CA GLY A 377 28.69 38.69 0.23
C GLY A 377 27.54 38.46 -0.80
N GLN A 378 26.46 39.21 -0.68
CA GLN A 378 25.34 39.18 -1.59
C GLN A 378 25.62 40.11 -2.78
N LYS A 379 25.86 39.56 -3.95
CA LYS A 379 26.15 40.33 -5.17
C LYS A 379 25.04 40.13 -6.21
N GLU A 380 24.48 41.21 -6.69
CA GLU A 380 23.44 41.23 -7.75
C GLU A 380 23.83 40.30 -8.91
N GLY A 381 22.91 39.45 -9.35
CA GLY A 381 23.09 38.50 -10.45
C GLY A 381 23.98 37.27 -10.14
N LYS A 382 24.62 37.18 -8.97
CA LYS A 382 25.40 36.00 -8.55
C LYS A 382 24.52 34.96 -7.91
N ASN A 383 24.91 33.69 -8.07
CA ASN A 383 24.17 32.59 -7.46
C ASN A 383 24.12 32.75 -5.94
N LYS A 384 22.96 32.45 -5.33
CA LYS A 384 22.78 32.35 -3.87
C LYS A 384 23.34 31.05 -3.34
N ILE A 385 23.27 29.98 -4.14
CA ILE A 385 23.67 28.59 -3.79
C ILE A 385 24.43 27.97 -4.96
N GLU A 386 25.18 26.93 -4.69
CA GLU A 386 25.83 26.07 -5.66
C GLU A 386 25.18 24.68 -5.72
N LEU A 387 25.62 23.84 -6.67
CA LEU A 387 25.16 22.44 -6.72
C LEU A 387 25.53 21.71 -5.44
N GLY A 388 24.57 20.98 -4.87
CA GLY A 388 24.73 20.26 -3.62
C GLY A 388 24.41 21.05 -2.36
N ASP A 389 24.28 22.40 -2.47
CA ASP A 389 23.77 23.21 -1.36
C ASP A 389 22.28 22.98 -1.13
N THR A 390 21.79 23.36 0.05
CA THR A 390 20.35 23.39 0.32
C THR A 390 19.64 24.26 -0.70
N ALA A 391 18.69 23.66 -1.45
CA ALA A 391 17.80 24.38 -2.40
C ALA A 391 16.45 24.68 -1.76
N ILE A 392 15.89 23.73 -1.00
CA ILE A 392 14.60 23.88 -0.32
C ILE A 392 14.74 23.37 1.13
N TYR A 393 14.14 24.10 2.07
CA TYR A 393 14.00 23.63 3.45
C TYR A 393 12.57 23.85 3.93
N PHE A 394 11.86 22.76 4.18
CA PHE A 394 10.54 22.75 4.84
C PHE A 394 10.73 22.76 6.35
N SER A 395 10.50 23.91 6.98
CA SER A 395 10.63 24.06 8.42
C SER A 395 9.31 23.77 9.14
N VAL A 396 9.35 23.04 10.24
CA VAL A 396 8.20 22.90 11.15
C VAL A 396 8.14 23.99 12.22
N GLN A 397 9.04 24.95 12.16
CA GLN A 397 9.04 26.13 13.04
C GLN A 397 8.11 27.19 12.45
N LYS A 398 7.29 27.76 13.33
CA LYS A 398 6.46 28.92 12.98
C LYS A 398 7.31 30.18 13.01
N CYS A 399 7.15 31.06 12.03
CA CYS A 399 7.75 32.37 11.99
C CYS A 399 6.80 33.48 12.50
N GLY A 400 5.51 33.18 12.64
CA GLY A 400 4.51 34.12 13.11
C GLY A 400 4.04 35.16 12.08
N LEU A 401 4.46 34.98 10.81
CA LEU A 401 4.11 35.90 9.72
C LEU A 401 3.02 35.29 8.83
N GLN A 402 2.16 36.13 8.29
CA GLN A 402 1.10 35.69 7.37
C GLN A 402 1.64 35.46 5.96
N PRO A 403 1.33 34.31 5.31
CA PRO A 403 1.68 34.06 3.93
C PRO A 403 1.16 35.15 2.98
N GLY A 404 1.99 35.52 1.99
CA GLY A 404 1.64 36.54 0.98
C GLY A 404 1.86 38.00 1.40
N THR A 405 2.08 38.29 2.69
CA THR A 405 2.35 39.65 3.18
C THR A 405 3.74 40.17 2.81
N LEU A 406 3.91 41.48 2.81
CA LEU A 406 5.20 42.12 2.59
C LEU A 406 6.23 41.74 3.66
N GLU A 407 5.80 41.61 4.91
CA GLU A 407 6.63 41.17 6.02
C GLU A 407 7.19 39.77 5.78
N MET A 408 6.34 38.84 5.34
CA MET A 408 6.77 37.48 4.97
C MET A 408 7.77 37.54 3.81
N LYS A 409 7.51 38.31 2.76
CA LYS A 409 8.44 38.48 1.63
C LYS A 409 9.79 39.03 2.06
N LYS A 410 9.83 40.05 2.90
CA LYS A 410 11.06 40.59 3.50
C LYS A 410 11.82 39.57 4.32
N TYR A 411 11.11 38.77 5.13
CA TYR A 411 11.70 37.71 5.91
C TYR A 411 12.38 36.65 5.02
N LEU A 412 11.65 36.17 3.99
CA LEU A 412 12.13 35.13 3.07
C LEU A 412 13.29 35.59 2.17
N ALA A 413 13.37 36.85 1.81
CA ALA A 413 14.42 37.41 0.96
C ALA A 413 15.83 37.24 1.56
N ASN A 414 15.95 37.08 2.89
CA ASN A 414 17.21 36.91 3.58
C ASN A 414 17.80 35.48 3.46
N PHE A 415 17.03 34.51 3.01
CA PHE A 415 17.51 33.14 2.85
C PHE A 415 18.19 32.93 1.48
N LYS A 416 19.26 32.13 1.47
CA LYS A 416 19.94 31.75 0.23
C LYS A 416 19.14 30.74 -0.59
N TYR A 417 18.33 29.95 0.08
CA TYR A 417 17.51 28.85 -0.47
C TYR A 417 16.00 29.14 -0.29
N VAL A 418 15.16 28.34 -0.88
CA VAL A 418 13.72 28.41 -0.67
C VAL A 418 13.42 27.91 0.74
N TYR A 419 13.21 28.84 1.66
CA TYR A 419 12.80 28.56 3.03
C TYR A 419 11.28 28.54 3.10
N MET A 420 10.72 27.42 3.56
CA MET A 420 9.28 27.22 3.72
C MET A 420 8.99 27.08 5.23
N PRO A 421 8.68 28.18 5.94
CA PRO A 421 8.21 28.10 7.32
C PRO A 421 6.88 27.38 7.39
N TYR A 422 6.51 26.92 8.58
CA TYR A 422 5.30 26.11 8.76
C TYR A 422 4.04 26.75 8.16
N GLU A 423 3.88 28.06 8.30
CA GLU A 423 2.72 28.83 7.79
C GLU A 423 2.57 28.80 6.28
N MET A 424 3.64 28.45 5.56
CA MET A 424 3.64 28.33 4.10
C MET A 424 3.43 26.89 3.62
N HIS A 425 3.29 25.92 4.52
CA HIS A 425 3.00 24.54 4.11
C HIS A 425 1.57 24.47 3.56
N ASP A 426 1.46 23.90 2.38
CA ASP A 426 0.19 23.76 1.68
C ASP A 426 0.11 22.41 0.94
N ILE A 427 -0.84 22.31 0.03
CA ILE A 427 -1.07 21.10 -0.78
C ILE A 427 0.05 20.81 -1.79
N GLU A 428 0.89 21.78 -2.12
CA GLU A 428 1.99 21.65 -3.07
C GLU A 428 3.37 21.56 -2.42
N GLY A 429 3.56 22.27 -1.29
CA GLY A 429 4.81 22.40 -0.56
C GLY A 429 4.70 21.92 0.89
N HIS A 430 5.29 20.77 1.19
CA HIS A 430 5.25 20.16 2.52
C HIS A 430 6.39 19.16 2.71
N PRO A 431 6.77 18.79 3.96
CA PRO A 431 7.70 17.69 4.23
C PRO A 431 7.25 16.38 3.58
N VAL A 432 8.19 15.65 2.99
CA VAL A 432 7.94 14.45 2.20
C VAL A 432 8.16 13.20 3.03
N LEU A 433 7.17 12.28 3.05
CA LEU A 433 7.33 10.98 3.70
C LEU A 433 8.27 10.08 2.90
N VAL A 434 9.45 9.76 3.46
CA VAL A 434 10.51 9.03 2.75
C VAL A 434 10.36 7.51 2.79
N LYS A 435 9.51 6.97 3.67
CA LYS A 435 9.32 5.52 3.85
C LYS A 435 8.97 4.78 2.55
N HIS A 436 8.38 5.48 1.60
CA HIS A 436 7.94 4.93 0.34
C HIS A 436 8.83 5.32 -0.85
N LEU A 437 9.85 6.17 -0.67
CA LEU A 437 10.75 6.53 -1.76
C LEU A 437 11.48 5.31 -2.31
N ASP A 438 11.53 5.20 -3.63
CA ASP A 438 12.21 4.13 -4.35
C ASP A 438 13.30 4.72 -5.28
N PRO A 439 14.56 4.78 -4.82
CA PRO A 439 15.69 5.24 -5.61
C PRO A 439 16.23 4.18 -6.58
N THR A 440 15.67 2.97 -6.63
CA THR A 440 16.16 1.86 -7.47
C THR A 440 15.45 1.77 -8.81
N ARG A 441 14.48 2.66 -9.07
CA ARG A 441 13.74 2.70 -10.34
C ARG A 441 14.70 2.88 -11.55
N PRO A 442 14.37 2.30 -12.72
CA PRO A 442 15.23 2.40 -13.91
C PRO A 442 15.50 3.84 -14.38
N ASP A 443 14.52 4.74 -14.22
CA ASP A 443 14.62 6.15 -14.59
C ASP A 443 13.69 7.04 -13.74
N LYS A 444 13.86 8.36 -13.88
CA LYS A 444 13.11 9.37 -13.12
C LYS A 444 11.61 9.44 -13.42
N ASN A 445 11.15 8.85 -14.51
CA ASN A 445 9.76 8.87 -14.98
C ASN A 445 9.03 7.57 -14.70
N THR A 446 9.74 6.46 -14.44
CA THR A 446 9.18 5.16 -14.13
C THR A 446 8.24 5.26 -12.92
N GLN A 447 7.03 4.74 -13.08
CA GLN A 447 5.98 4.76 -12.07
C GLN A 447 5.94 3.47 -11.26
N ALA A 448 6.18 2.35 -11.93
CA ALA A 448 6.24 1.03 -11.31
C ALA A 448 7.51 0.89 -10.45
N GLY A 449 7.39 1.05 -9.15
CA GLY A 449 8.48 0.86 -8.20
C GLY A 449 8.65 -0.62 -7.82
N ALA A 450 9.81 -0.93 -7.25
CA ALA A 450 10.21 -2.26 -6.79
C ALA A 450 10.26 -2.38 -5.26
N ARG A 451 9.88 -1.32 -4.55
CA ARG A 451 9.86 -1.35 -3.09
C ARG A 451 8.83 -2.34 -2.58
N GLU A 452 9.24 -3.23 -1.67
CA GLU A 452 8.30 -4.07 -0.92
C GLU A 452 7.30 -3.22 -0.13
N TRP A 453 6.09 -3.73 0.01
CA TRP A 453 5.07 -3.13 0.85
C TRP A 453 4.97 -3.89 2.16
N ILE A 454 5.57 -3.35 3.21
CA ILE A 454 5.54 -3.95 4.55
C ILE A 454 4.11 -3.90 5.08
N ARG A 455 3.54 -5.07 5.36
CA ARG A 455 2.18 -5.25 5.90
C ARG A 455 2.18 -5.56 7.40
N MET A 456 3.21 -6.25 7.86
CA MET A 456 3.36 -6.64 9.27
C MET A 456 4.81 -6.48 9.69
N ARG A 457 5.05 -5.86 10.83
CA ARG A 457 6.38 -5.70 11.39
C ARG A 457 6.39 -5.86 12.90
N LEU A 458 7.52 -6.27 13.44
CA LEU A 458 7.71 -6.56 14.86
C LEU A 458 7.37 -5.35 15.76
N GLY A 459 7.68 -4.12 15.33
CA GLY A 459 7.31 -2.92 16.08
C GLY A 459 5.80 -2.79 16.34
N GLU A 460 4.95 -3.23 15.40
CA GLU A 460 3.49 -3.28 15.60
C GLU A 460 3.12 -4.38 16.61
N THR A 461 3.79 -5.54 16.56
CA THR A 461 3.55 -6.64 17.52
C THR A 461 3.82 -6.21 18.96
N TYR A 462 4.93 -5.48 19.19
CA TYR A 462 5.22 -4.89 20.50
C TYR A 462 4.14 -3.91 20.96
N LEU A 463 3.62 -3.08 20.05
CA LEU A 463 2.54 -2.13 20.39
C LEU A 463 1.24 -2.87 20.75
N ILE A 464 0.90 -3.95 20.03
CA ILE A 464 -0.26 -4.78 20.34
C ILE A 464 -0.11 -5.38 21.75
N ALA A 465 1.03 -5.99 22.07
CA ALA A 465 1.29 -6.53 23.39
C ALA A 465 1.27 -5.44 24.49
N CYS A 466 1.90 -4.29 24.24
CA CYS A 466 1.96 -3.17 25.19
C CYS A 466 0.58 -2.62 25.55
N LEU A 467 -0.34 -2.50 24.59
CA LEU A 467 -1.71 -2.04 24.83
C LEU A 467 -2.41 -2.93 25.89
N LEU A 468 -2.15 -4.24 25.89
CA LEU A 468 -2.75 -5.19 26.82
C LEU A 468 -2.13 -5.11 28.21
N TYR A 469 -0.82 -4.91 28.32
CA TYR A 469 -0.15 -4.71 29.62
C TYR A 469 -0.55 -3.39 30.31
N THR A 470 -0.95 -2.39 29.55
CA THR A 470 -1.37 -1.08 30.11
C THR A 470 -2.85 -0.99 30.41
N SER A 471 -3.67 -1.93 29.91
CA SER A 471 -5.13 -1.98 30.14
C SER A 471 -5.54 -2.89 31.30
N GLN A 472 -4.59 -3.62 31.90
CA GLN A 472 -4.76 -4.41 33.13
C GLN A 472 -4.38 -3.57 34.34
#